data_c8315bc7788719edc77afd1210b62d07
#
_entry.id   c8315bc7788719edc77afd1210b62d07
#
_cell.length_a   1.000
_cell.length_b   1.000
_cell.length_c   1.000
_cell.angle_alpha   90.00
_cell.angle_beta   90.00
_cell.angle_gamma   90.00
#
_symmetry.space_group_name_H-M   'P 1'
#
loop_
_entity.id
_entity.type
_entity.pdbx_description
1 polymer ?
#
loop_
_entity_poly.entity_id
_entity_poly.type
_entity_poly.pdbx_seq_one_letter_code
_entity_poly.pdbx_strand_id
1 'polypeptide(L)'
;IFASTNPERVGTFHEIGQKAAATGNTIEVSSDNSFYGSQKGINMPVYHNQSLLAVIGITGEPDTVRKYAHLAERITNLLIREQELNMISRNQNDKRQYIIDSLIRNQNLNMEYIQSLLAEFSVDVQTSKRLILLQINARYNMANFSLLEQKVTQMFSIFPLNLYAFHYPDEYLAVADSELFDRKSFILKQFAAEQQKLLKIAVGKSTSI
;
A
#
# COMPACT_ATOMS: atom_id res chain seq x y z
N ILE A 1 3.20 9.54 27.70
CA ILE A 1 3.55 8.24 27.09
C ILE A 1 2.33 7.70 26.36
N PHE A 2 2.45 7.40 25.08
CA PHE A 2 1.35 6.87 24.25
C PHE A 2 1.18 5.35 24.39
N ALA A 3 2.28 4.61 24.45
CA ALA A 3 2.31 3.18 24.64
C ALA A 3 3.48 2.77 25.55
N SER A 4 3.29 1.72 26.33
CA SER A 4 4.32 1.19 27.22
C SER A 4 4.08 -0.30 27.50
N THR A 5 5.14 -1.03 27.75
CA THR A 5 5.08 -2.41 28.29
C THR A 5 4.56 -2.44 29.75
N ASN A 6 4.66 -1.32 30.46
CA ASN A 6 3.97 -1.09 31.74
C ASN A 6 2.71 -0.23 31.50
N PRO A 7 1.49 -0.80 31.58
CA PRO A 7 0.25 -0.08 31.31
C PRO A 7 0.02 1.15 32.18
N GLU A 8 0.51 1.18 33.41
CA GLU A 8 0.35 2.30 34.34
C GLU A 8 1.06 3.58 33.87
N ARG A 9 2.02 3.45 32.97
CA ARG A 9 2.75 4.58 32.40
C ARG A 9 2.04 5.23 31.21
N VAL A 10 1.07 4.54 30.62
CA VAL A 10 0.31 5.11 29.47
C VAL A 10 -0.50 6.33 29.93
N GLY A 11 -0.44 7.42 29.18
CA GLY A 11 -1.06 8.69 29.53
C GLY A 11 -0.23 9.56 30.48
N THR A 12 0.86 9.06 31.09
CA THR A 12 1.72 9.85 31.98
C THR A 12 2.71 10.72 31.23
N PHE A 13 3.13 11.80 31.87
CA PHE A 13 4.18 12.67 31.36
C PHE A 13 5.55 11.99 31.49
N HIS A 14 6.45 12.25 30.52
CA HIS A 14 7.81 11.71 30.50
C HIS A 14 8.80 12.80 30.11
N GLU A 15 9.41 13.43 31.11
CA GLU A 15 10.29 14.60 30.95
C GLU A 15 11.45 14.32 29.98
N ILE A 16 12.14 13.19 30.15
CA ILE A 16 13.29 12.84 29.31
C ILE A 16 12.88 12.57 27.87
N GLY A 17 11.68 12.03 27.63
CA GLY A 17 11.13 11.86 26.30
C GLY A 17 10.85 13.21 25.63
N GLN A 18 10.31 14.18 26.38
CA GLN A 18 10.13 15.54 25.89
C GLN A 18 11.46 16.20 25.56
N LYS A 19 12.48 16.03 26.40
CA LYS A 19 13.82 16.57 26.18
C LYS A 19 14.47 15.95 24.93
N ALA A 20 14.38 14.64 24.74
CA ALA A 20 14.86 13.96 23.53
C ALA A 20 14.14 14.48 22.27
N ALA A 21 12.82 14.69 22.35
CA ALA A 21 12.04 15.29 21.29
C ALA A 21 12.49 16.72 20.96
N ALA A 22 12.69 17.55 21.97
CA ALA A 22 13.06 18.95 21.80
C ALA A 22 14.48 19.15 21.27
N THR A 23 15.42 18.29 21.68
CA THR A 23 16.84 18.38 21.27
C THR A 23 17.14 17.62 19.98
N GLY A 24 16.27 16.70 19.59
CA GLY A 24 16.51 15.82 18.45
C GLY A 24 17.61 14.77 18.67
N ASN A 25 18.08 14.64 19.92
CA ASN A 25 19.20 13.76 20.25
C ASN A 25 18.74 12.57 21.10
N THR A 26 19.41 11.43 20.92
CA THR A 26 19.28 10.29 21.83
C THR A 26 19.81 10.69 23.21
N ILE A 27 19.03 10.42 24.26
CA ILE A 27 19.41 10.71 25.63
C ILE A 27 19.47 9.42 26.43
N GLU A 28 20.64 9.19 27.04
CA GLU A 28 20.88 8.06 27.93
C GLU A 28 20.69 8.50 29.39
N VAL A 29 19.99 7.70 30.16
CA VAL A 29 19.74 7.89 31.59
C VAL A 29 20.45 6.79 32.33
N SER A 30 21.47 7.18 33.12
CA SER A 30 22.32 6.21 33.83
C SER A 30 21.80 5.80 35.20
N SER A 31 20.84 6.55 35.77
CA SER A 31 20.22 6.25 37.06
C SER A 31 18.74 6.59 37.07
N ASP A 32 17.97 5.80 37.80
CA ASP A 32 16.53 6.05 37.96
C ASP A 32 16.28 7.39 38.67
N ASN A 33 15.14 8.02 38.34
CA ASN A 33 14.71 9.31 38.90
C ASN A 33 15.66 10.51 38.69
N SER A 34 16.59 10.43 37.73
CA SER A 34 17.40 11.58 37.30
C SER A 34 16.53 12.69 36.69
N PHE A 35 15.35 12.34 36.17
CA PHE A 35 14.32 13.22 35.62
C PHE A 35 12.96 12.69 36.05
N TYR A 36 11.95 13.56 36.10
CA TYR A 36 10.61 13.16 36.51
C TYR A 36 10.04 12.01 35.63
N GLY A 37 9.68 10.93 36.29
CA GLY A 37 9.14 9.71 35.61
C GLY A 37 10.16 8.92 34.80
N SER A 38 11.46 9.24 34.89
CA SER A 38 12.51 8.53 34.15
C SER A 38 12.95 7.25 34.87
N GLN A 39 13.29 6.26 34.07
CA GLN A 39 14.01 5.07 34.47
C GLN A 39 15.33 5.02 33.72
N LYS A 40 16.31 4.31 34.29
CA LYS A 40 17.57 4.01 33.61
C LYS A 40 17.33 3.40 32.23
N GLY A 41 17.96 3.96 31.20
CA GLY A 41 17.74 3.49 29.83
C GLY A 41 18.10 4.50 28.77
N ILE A 42 17.58 4.30 27.57
CA ILE A 42 17.81 5.12 26.38
C ILE A 42 16.50 5.66 25.85
N ASN A 43 16.48 6.94 25.50
CA ASN A 43 15.35 7.63 24.86
C ASN A 43 15.83 8.16 23.50
N MET A 44 15.31 7.57 22.43
CA MET A 44 15.75 7.86 21.07
C MET A 44 14.62 8.48 20.25
N PRO A 45 14.83 9.69 19.67
CA PRO A 45 13.86 10.29 18.77
C PRO A 45 13.85 9.55 17.43
N VAL A 46 12.66 9.28 16.90
CA VAL A 46 12.46 8.65 15.58
C VAL A 46 11.91 9.69 14.63
N TYR A 47 12.56 9.84 13.51
CA TYR A 47 12.21 10.80 12.47
C TYR A 47 11.69 10.10 11.22
N HIS A 48 10.74 10.77 10.57
CA HIS A 48 10.29 10.42 9.24
C HIS A 48 10.12 11.68 8.40
N ASN A 49 10.68 11.71 7.19
CA ASN A 49 10.67 12.89 6.31
C ASN A 49 11.07 14.18 7.03
N GLN A 50 12.13 14.14 7.85
CA GLN A 50 12.66 15.25 8.67
C GLN A 50 11.71 15.71 9.78
N SER A 51 10.57 15.09 9.98
CA SER A 51 9.62 15.38 11.06
C SER A 51 9.79 14.37 12.18
N LEU A 52 9.79 14.86 13.43
CA LEU A 52 9.78 13.99 14.60
C LEU A 52 8.42 13.28 14.71
N LEU A 53 8.44 11.96 14.68
CA LEU A 53 7.24 11.13 14.86
C LEU A 53 7.01 10.71 16.30
N ALA A 54 8.06 10.23 16.93
CA ALA A 54 7.97 9.65 18.28
C ALA A 54 9.32 9.68 18.98
N VAL A 55 9.29 9.36 20.27
CA VAL A 55 10.49 9.00 21.03
C VAL A 55 10.30 7.58 21.55
N ILE A 56 11.25 6.70 21.26
CA ILE A 56 11.29 5.33 21.78
C ILE A 56 12.15 5.32 23.04
N GLY A 57 11.55 4.91 24.17
CA GLY A 57 12.26 4.69 25.44
C GLY A 57 12.47 3.21 25.68
N ILE A 58 13.72 2.79 25.99
CA ILE A 58 14.04 1.42 26.37
C ILE A 58 14.70 1.46 27.75
N THR A 59 14.08 0.77 28.70
CA THR A 59 14.55 0.68 30.08
C THR A 59 15.62 -0.40 30.20
N GLY A 60 16.70 -0.11 30.92
CA GLY A 60 17.80 -1.02 31.20
C GLY A 60 19.15 -0.30 31.24
N GLU A 61 20.22 -1.07 31.44
CA GLU A 61 21.61 -0.54 31.40
C GLU A 61 21.88 0.01 29.99
N PRO A 62 22.25 1.32 29.83
CA PRO A 62 22.42 1.94 28.51
C PRO A 62 23.33 1.13 27.58
N ASP A 63 24.46 0.65 28.06
CA ASP A 63 25.40 -0.14 27.24
C ASP A 63 24.79 -1.46 26.76
N THR A 64 23.92 -2.04 27.57
CA THR A 64 23.25 -3.31 27.21
C THR A 64 22.08 -3.09 26.24
N VAL A 65 21.29 -2.00 26.44
CA VAL A 65 20.07 -1.79 25.67
C VAL A 65 20.27 -0.96 24.40
N ARG A 66 21.42 -0.34 24.19
CA ARG A 66 21.71 0.50 23.01
C ARG A 66 21.45 -0.22 21.69
N LYS A 67 21.90 -1.47 21.59
CA LYS A 67 21.66 -2.30 20.38
C LYS A 67 20.17 -2.55 20.12
N TYR A 68 19.36 -2.68 21.17
CA TYR A 68 17.91 -2.86 21.04
C TYR A 68 17.21 -1.55 20.68
N ALA A 69 17.73 -0.40 21.14
CA ALA A 69 17.22 0.91 20.74
C ALA A 69 17.39 1.13 19.24
N HIS A 70 18.58 0.86 18.68
CA HIS A 70 18.80 0.94 17.24
C HIS A 70 17.96 -0.08 16.44
N LEU A 71 17.77 -1.29 16.99
CA LEU A 71 16.89 -2.28 16.34
C LEU A 71 15.43 -1.81 16.31
N ALA A 72 14.94 -1.27 17.43
CA ALA A 72 13.58 -0.74 17.53
C ALA A 72 13.37 0.44 16.56
N GLU A 73 14.33 1.36 16.45
CA GLU A 73 14.31 2.45 15.47
C GLU A 73 14.18 1.90 14.03
N ARG A 74 15.02 0.93 13.67
CA ARG A 74 14.99 0.33 12.32
C ARG A 74 13.67 -0.35 12.02
N ILE A 75 13.14 -1.12 12.97
CA ILE A 75 11.83 -1.78 12.82
C ILE A 75 10.73 -0.73 12.67
N THR A 76 10.74 0.32 13.48
CA THR A 76 9.75 1.40 13.40
C THR A 76 9.78 2.08 12.03
N ASN A 77 10.97 2.41 11.52
CA ASN A 77 11.12 3.01 10.20
C ASN A 77 10.64 2.08 9.07
N LEU A 78 10.88 0.76 9.18
CA LEU A 78 10.36 -0.21 8.22
C LEU A 78 8.83 -0.27 8.24
N LEU A 79 8.21 -0.30 9.43
CA LEU A 79 6.75 -0.32 9.58
C LEU A 79 6.10 0.96 9.04
N ILE A 80 6.70 2.11 9.28
CA ILE A 80 6.21 3.39 8.73
C ILE A 80 6.25 3.35 7.21
N ARG A 81 7.37 2.93 6.63
CA ARG A 81 7.52 2.81 5.18
C ARG A 81 6.52 1.83 4.56
N GLU A 82 6.29 0.70 5.22
CA GLU A 82 5.27 -0.26 4.79
C GLU A 82 3.87 0.35 4.78
N GLN A 83 3.51 1.08 5.84
CA GLN A 83 2.21 1.77 5.91
C GLN A 83 2.05 2.82 4.80
N GLU A 84 3.09 3.59 4.50
CA GLU A 84 3.04 4.57 3.41
C GLU A 84 2.85 3.89 2.05
N LEU A 85 3.60 2.82 1.77
CA LEU A 85 3.45 2.06 0.53
C LEU A 85 2.04 1.49 0.39
N ASN A 86 1.46 0.99 1.48
CA ASN A 86 0.09 0.49 1.51
C ASN A 86 -0.93 1.60 1.26
N MET A 87 -0.74 2.79 1.84
CA MET A 87 -1.62 3.94 1.59
C MET A 87 -1.55 4.41 0.14
N ILE A 88 -0.35 4.50 -0.43
CA ILE A 88 -0.16 4.87 -1.85
C ILE A 88 -0.85 3.84 -2.75
N SER A 89 -0.64 2.55 -2.48
CA SER A 89 -1.23 1.47 -3.27
C SER A 89 -2.77 1.51 -3.23
N ARG A 90 -3.36 1.72 -2.05
CA ARG A 90 -4.83 1.85 -1.90
C ARG A 90 -5.35 3.04 -2.69
N ASN A 91 -4.75 4.21 -2.55
CA ASN A 91 -5.15 5.41 -3.29
C ASN A 91 -5.11 5.19 -4.81
N GLN A 92 -4.07 4.54 -5.32
CA GLN A 92 -3.95 4.21 -6.75
C GLN A 92 -5.05 3.22 -7.21
N ASN A 93 -5.38 2.22 -6.39
CA ASN A 93 -6.46 1.29 -6.69
C ASN A 93 -7.83 1.96 -6.68
N ASP A 94 -8.10 2.82 -5.70
CA ASP A 94 -9.35 3.59 -5.61
C ASP A 94 -9.54 4.48 -6.84
N LYS A 95 -8.47 5.16 -7.30
CA LYS A 95 -8.49 5.96 -8.52
C LYS A 95 -8.77 5.12 -9.77
N ARG A 96 -8.11 3.97 -9.92
CA ARG A 96 -8.37 3.06 -11.05
C ARG A 96 -9.82 2.58 -11.07
N GLN A 97 -10.33 2.17 -9.91
CA GLN A 97 -11.71 1.73 -9.77
C GLN A 97 -12.69 2.86 -10.14
N TYR A 98 -12.46 4.07 -9.64
CA TYR A 98 -13.27 5.23 -9.98
C TYR A 98 -13.31 5.51 -11.49
N ILE A 99 -12.15 5.47 -12.18
CA ILE A 99 -12.07 5.65 -13.62
C ILE A 99 -12.89 4.56 -14.35
N ILE A 100 -12.66 3.30 -14.01
CA ILE A 100 -13.34 2.16 -14.68
C ILE A 100 -14.84 2.23 -14.47
N ASP A 101 -15.30 2.48 -13.24
CA ASP A 101 -16.72 2.64 -12.93
C ASP A 101 -17.34 3.79 -13.71
N SER A 102 -16.64 4.90 -13.79
CA SER A 102 -17.08 6.08 -14.52
C SER A 102 -17.25 5.79 -16.02
N LEU A 103 -16.25 5.14 -16.62
CA LEU A 103 -16.30 4.77 -18.04
C LEU A 103 -17.41 3.77 -18.37
N ILE A 104 -17.68 2.81 -17.47
CA ILE A 104 -18.72 1.79 -17.69
C ILE A 104 -20.13 2.37 -17.51
N ARG A 105 -20.32 3.18 -16.46
CA ARG A 105 -21.65 3.71 -16.12
C ARG A 105 -22.06 4.89 -16.97
N ASN A 106 -21.13 5.61 -17.56
CA ASN A 106 -21.34 6.81 -18.37
C ASN A 106 -22.31 7.83 -17.75
N GLN A 107 -22.27 8.00 -16.42
CA GLN A 107 -23.19 8.86 -15.67
C GLN A 107 -22.44 10.02 -15.02
N ASN A 108 -22.91 11.25 -15.23
CA ASN A 108 -22.48 12.49 -14.54
C ASN A 108 -20.94 12.67 -14.44
N LEU A 109 -20.25 12.44 -15.56
CA LEU A 109 -18.80 12.47 -15.61
C LEU A 109 -18.26 13.90 -15.54
N ASN A 110 -17.44 14.22 -14.56
CA ASN A 110 -16.51 15.31 -14.68
C ASN A 110 -15.36 14.86 -15.61
N MET A 111 -15.54 15.11 -16.91
CA MET A 111 -14.60 14.66 -17.95
C MET A 111 -13.20 15.23 -17.76
N GLU A 112 -13.05 16.47 -17.29
CA GLU A 112 -11.74 17.07 -17.01
C GLU A 112 -11.00 16.30 -15.92
N TYR A 113 -11.72 15.93 -14.85
CA TYR A 113 -11.11 15.15 -13.76
C TYR A 113 -10.75 13.74 -14.22
N ILE A 114 -11.61 13.06 -14.98
CA ILE A 114 -11.31 11.73 -15.53
C ILE A 114 -10.11 11.79 -16.48
N GLN A 115 -10.03 12.79 -17.36
CA GLN A 115 -8.89 12.95 -18.24
C GLN A 115 -7.58 13.17 -17.46
N SER A 116 -7.61 13.96 -16.38
CA SER A 116 -6.45 14.14 -15.52
C SER A 116 -5.98 12.84 -14.87
N LEU A 117 -6.92 12.00 -14.41
CA LEU A 117 -6.62 10.68 -13.84
C LEU A 117 -6.11 9.71 -14.91
N LEU A 118 -6.71 9.68 -16.10
CA LEU A 118 -6.23 8.83 -17.21
C LEU A 118 -4.79 9.18 -17.59
N ALA A 119 -4.45 10.47 -17.61
CA ALA A 119 -3.07 10.94 -17.85
C ALA A 119 -2.11 10.47 -16.75
N GLU A 120 -2.53 10.49 -15.47
CA GLU A 120 -1.73 9.95 -14.34
C GLU A 120 -1.37 8.46 -14.53
N PHE A 121 -2.29 7.69 -15.10
CA PHE A 121 -2.05 6.27 -15.43
C PHE A 121 -1.46 6.03 -16.82
N SER A 122 -1.06 7.09 -17.52
CA SER A 122 -0.51 7.02 -18.89
C SER A 122 -1.45 6.30 -19.88
N VAL A 123 -2.74 6.55 -19.75
CA VAL A 123 -3.77 6.01 -20.66
C VAL A 123 -4.06 7.07 -21.75
N ASP A 124 -3.72 6.76 -22.98
CA ASP A 124 -3.99 7.64 -24.10
C ASP A 124 -5.47 7.56 -24.52
N VAL A 125 -6.21 8.66 -24.39
CA VAL A 125 -7.63 8.74 -24.73
C VAL A 125 -7.90 8.76 -26.25
N GLN A 126 -6.89 8.99 -27.08
CA GLN A 126 -7.04 9.06 -28.54
C GLN A 126 -7.06 7.70 -29.21
N THR A 127 -6.57 6.67 -28.51
CA THR A 127 -6.51 5.30 -29.07
C THR A 127 -7.77 4.50 -28.68
N SER A 128 -8.19 3.62 -29.60
CA SER A 128 -9.30 2.72 -29.33
C SER A 128 -8.95 1.74 -28.22
N LYS A 129 -9.92 1.46 -27.35
CA LYS A 129 -9.75 0.61 -26.17
C LYS A 129 -10.59 -0.65 -26.27
N ARG A 130 -10.17 -1.67 -25.53
CA ARG A 130 -10.94 -2.88 -25.25
C ARG A 130 -11.10 -3.06 -23.76
N LEU A 131 -12.30 -3.39 -23.32
CA LEU A 131 -12.55 -3.84 -21.96
C LEU A 131 -12.23 -5.33 -21.86
N ILE A 132 -11.48 -5.70 -20.84
CA ILE A 132 -11.15 -7.08 -20.50
C ILE A 132 -11.79 -7.38 -19.16
N LEU A 133 -12.62 -8.42 -19.11
CA LEU A 133 -13.25 -8.92 -17.90
C LEU A 133 -12.62 -10.26 -17.55
N LEU A 134 -12.09 -10.38 -16.33
CA LEU A 134 -11.67 -11.65 -15.75
C LEU A 134 -12.64 -11.99 -14.61
N GLN A 135 -13.41 -13.02 -14.78
CA GLN A 135 -14.33 -13.52 -13.75
C GLN A 135 -13.71 -14.70 -13.02
N ILE A 136 -13.54 -14.55 -11.70
CA ILE A 136 -13.01 -15.59 -10.82
C ILE A 136 -14.13 -16.56 -10.47
N ASN A 137 -13.84 -17.85 -10.46
CA ASN A 137 -14.80 -18.84 -10.02
C ASN A 137 -14.93 -18.81 -8.49
N ALA A 138 -16.00 -18.22 -7.99
CA ALA A 138 -16.29 -18.04 -6.55
C ALA A 138 -16.38 -19.35 -5.71
N ARG A 139 -16.34 -20.52 -6.35
CA ARG A 139 -16.29 -21.82 -5.64
C ARG A 139 -14.92 -22.14 -5.02
N TYR A 140 -13.92 -21.29 -5.29
CA TYR A 140 -12.59 -21.49 -4.72
C TYR A 140 -12.44 -20.76 -3.38
N ASN A 141 -11.78 -21.43 -2.46
CA ASN A 141 -11.56 -21.00 -1.10
C ASN A 141 -10.58 -19.78 -1.03
N MET A 142 -10.68 -18.98 0.05
CA MET A 142 -9.91 -17.74 0.26
C MET A 142 -8.38 -17.93 0.14
N ALA A 143 -7.83 -19.09 0.52
CA ALA A 143 -6.39 -19.35 0.39
C ALA A 143 -5.92 -19.40 -1.09
N ASN A 144 -6.78 -19.91 -1.98
CA ASN A 144 -6.48 -19.94 -3.42
C ASN A 144 -6.71 -18.57 -4.09
N PHE A 145 -7.54 -17.71 -3.47
CA PHE A 145 -7.83 -16.37 -4.00
C PHE A 145 -6.58 -15.50 -4.00
N SER A 146 -5.84 -15.44 -2.89
CA SER A 146 -4.60 -14.65 -2.78
C SER A 146 -3.53 -15.07 -3.82
N LEU A 147 -3.39 -16.37 -4.05
CA LEU A 147 -2.46 -16.87 -5.06
C LEU A 147 -2.92 -16.51 -6.49
N LEU A 148 -4.22 -16.58 -6.76
CA LEU A 148 -4.79 -16.19 -8.05
C LEU A 148 -4.65 -14.69 -8.28
N GLU A 149 -4.88 -13.86 -7.26
CA GLU A 149 -4.70 -12.42 -7.30
C GLU A 149 -3.25 -12.04 -7.67
N GLN A 150 -2.26 -12.70 -7.07
CA GLN A 150 -0.85 -12.52 -7.43
C GLN A 150 -0.60 -12.87 -8.90
N LYS A 151 -1.15 -13.99 -9.39
CA LYS A 151 -1.01 -14.40 -10.79
C LYS A 151 -1.68 -13.42 -11.75
N VAL A 152 -2.86 -12.91 -11.41
CA VAL A 152 -3.57 -11.89 -12.21
C VAL A 152 -2.75 -10.60 -12.26
N THR A 153 -2.24 -10.13 -11.13
CA THR A 153 -1.38 -8.94 -11.07
C THR A 153 -0.10 -9.13 -11.89
N GLN A 154 0.53 -10.29 -11.80
CA GLN A 154 1.71 -10.62 -12.60
C GLN A 154 1.38 -10.64 -14.09
N MET A 155 0.25 -11.24 -14.48
CA MET A 155 -0.20 -11.26 -15.88
C MET A 155 -0.43 -9.84 -16.39
N PHE A 156 -1.07 -8.96 -15.62
CA PHE A 156 -1.27 -7.55 -16.01
C PHE A 156 0.05 -6.77 -16.14
N SER A 157 1.08 -7.09 -15.36
CA SER A 157 2.39 -6.46 -15.50
C SER A 157 3.10 -6.88 -16.82
N ILE A 158 2.95 -8.13 -17.22
CA ILE A 158 3.50 -8.65 -18.49
C ILE A 158 2.72 -8.12 -19.70
N PHE A 159 1.42 -8.01 -19.56
CA PHE A 159 0.51 -7.43 -20.57
C PHE A 159 0.43 -5.90 -20.50
N PRO A 160 1.35 -5.18 -20.01
CA PRO A 160 1.44 -3.81 -19.47
C PRO A 160 0.10 -3.05 -19.45
N LEU A 161 -0.81 -3.48 -18.57
CA LEU A 161 -2.06 -2.78 -18.32
C LEU A 161 -1.88 -1.80 -17.15
N ASN A 162 -2.08 -0.53 -17.43
CA ASN A 162 -2.00 0.53 -16.43
C ASN A 162 -3.36 0.78 -15.73
N LEU A 163 -4.46 0.43 -16.40
CA LEU A 163 -5.81 0.65 -15.90
C LEU A 163 -6.54 -0.69 -15.72
N TYR A 164 -6.57 -1.16 -14.50
CA TYR A 164 -7.35 -2.33 -14.08
C TYR A 164 -7.79 -2.16 -12.61
N ALA A 165 -8.93 -2.75 -12.26
CA ALA A 165 -9.47 -2.75 -10.92
C ALA A 165 -10.16 -4.07 -10.60
N PHE A 166 -10.14 -4.42 -9.31
CA PHE A 166 -10.91 -5.54 -8.79
C PHE A 166 -12.31 -5.05 -8.37
N HIS A 167 -13.34 -5.69 -8.90
CA HIS A 167 -14.73 -5.48 -8.52
C HIS A 167 -15.19 -6.65 -7.67
N TYR A 168 -15.42 -6.36 -6.42
CA TYR A 168 -15.95 -7.34 -5.49
C TYR A 168 -17.31 -7.88 -5.99
N PRO A 169 -17.60 -9.21 -5.91
CA PRO A 169 -16.80 -10.20 -5.16
C PRO A 169 -15.75 -10.95 -5.99
N ASP A 170 -15.78 -10.97 -7.30
CA ASP A 170 -15.08 -11.97 -8.11
C ASP A 170 -14.64 -11.52 -9.51
N GLU A 171 -14.60 -10.21 -9.77
CA GLU A 171 -14.30 -9.71 -11.11
C GLU A 171 -13.08 -8.78 -11.13
N TYR A 172 -12.24 -8.92 -12.15
CA TYR A 172 -11.29 -7.88 -12.55
C TYR A 172 -11.74 -7.26 -13.85
N LEU A 173 -11.76 -5.96 -13.88
CA LEU A 173 -11.98 -5.16 -15.08
C LEU A 173 -10.68 -4.47 -15.47
N ALA A 174 -10.31 -4.54 -16.74
CA ALA A 174 -9.12 -3.88 -17.25
C ALA A 174 -9.41 -3.23 -18.60
N VAL A 175 -8.74 -2.11 -18.86
CA VAL A 175 -8.84 -1.37 -20.11
C VAL A 175 -7.49 -1.44 -20.83
N ALA A 176 -7.49 -1.95 -22.04
CA ALA A 176 -6.30 -2.09 -22.87
C ALA A 176 -6.44 -1.30 -24.17
N ASP A 177 -5.34 -0.74 -24.68
CA ASP A 177 -5.30 -0.28 -26.05
C ASP A 177 -5.57 -1.40 -27.03
N SER A 178 -6.43 -1.17 -28.02
CA SER A 178 -6.80 -2.21 -29.01
C SER A 178 -5.58 -2.73 -29.75
N GLU A 179 -4.66 -1.84 -30.14
CA GLU A 179 -3.43 -2.24 -30.83
C GLU A 179 -2.50 -3.07 -29.94
N LEU A 180 -2.36 -2.71 -28.65
CA LEU A 180 -1.61 -3.50 -27.67
C LEU A 180 -2.25 -4.88 -27.48
N PHE A 181 -3.59 -4.91 -27.37
CA PHE A 181 -4.33 -6.14 -27.25
C PHE A 181 -4.10 -7.05 -28.45
N ASP A 182 -4.21 -6.53 -29.67
CA ASP A 182 -4.04 -7.34 -30.88
C ASP A 182 -2.64 -7.94 -30.98
N ARG A 183 -1.61 -7.19 -30.57
CA ARG A 183 -0.21 -7.68 -30.54
C ARG A 183 0.07 -8.71 -29.46
N LYS A 184 -0.56 -8.60 -28.28
CA LYS A 184 -0.22 -9.37 -27.06
C LYS A 184 -1.33 -10.28 -26.55
N SER A 185 -2.45 -10.43 -27.29
CA SER A 185 -3.60 -11.26 -26.86
C SER A 185 -3.24 -12.72 -26.56
N PHE A 186 -2.14 -13.22 -27.13
CA PHE A 186 -1.66 -14.57 -26.85
C PHE A 186 -1.33 -14.78 -25.35
N ILE A 187 -0.86 -13.74 -24.64
CA ILE A 187 -0.58 -13.79 -23.19
C ILE A 187 -1.87 -14.10 -22.42
N LEU A 188 -2.96 -13.38 -22.74
CA LEU A 188 -4.26 -13.61 -22.11
C LEU A 188 -4.83 -15.00 -22.45
N LYS A 189 -4.65 -15.46 -23.68
CA LYS A 189 -5.09 -16.81 -24.11
C LYS A 189 -4.32 -17.90 -23.35
N GLN A 190 -3.00 -17.75 -23.22
CA GLN A 190 -2.18 -18.67 -22.45
C GLN A 190 -2.60 -18.69 -20.99
N PHE A 191 -2.72 -17.52 -20.37
CA PHE A 191 -3.16 -17.39 -18.98
C PHE A 191 -4.55 -17.99 -18.75
N ALA A 192 -5.50 -17.75 -19.66
CA ALA A 192 -6.83 -18.35 -19.60
C ALA A 192 -6.80 -19.88 -19.68
N ALA A 193 -5.94 -20.45 -20.54
CA ALA A 193 -5.77 -21.89 -20.65
C ALA A 193 -5.16 -22.50 -19.38
N GLU A 194 -4.16 -21.86 -18.80
CA GLU A 194 -3.51 -22.31 -17.56
C GLU A 194 -4.44 -22.22 -16.34
N GLN A 195 -5.32 -21.21 -16.29
CA GLN A 195 -6.21 -20.95 -15.16
C GLN A 195 -7.68 -21.29 -15.42
N GLN A 196 -8.01 -22.06 -16.46
CA GLN A 196 -9.40 -22.32 -16.92
C GLN A 196 -10.36 -22.85 -15.86
N LYS A 197 -9.85 -23.53 -14.82
CA LYS A 197 -10.65 -24.01 -13.68
C LYS A 197 -10.96 -22.91 -12.67
N LEU A 198 -10.14 -21.86 -12.61
CA LEU A 198 -10.17 -20.82 -11.59
C LEU A 198 -10.80 -19.53 -12.08
N LEU A 199 -10.71 -19.24 -13.37
CA LEU A 199 -11.26 -18.02 -13.95
C LEU A 199 -11.71 -18.17 -15.39
N LYS A 200 -12.54 -17.20 -15.85
CA LYS A 200 -12.93 -17.00 -17.24
C LYS A 200 -12.52 -15.61 -17.68
N ILE A 201 -12.17 -15.46 -18.94
CA ILE A 201 -11.82 -14.17 -19.54
C ILE A 201 -12.80 -13.86 -20.67
N ALA A 202 -13.38 -12.68 -20.66
CA ALA A 202 -14.16 -12.11 -21.75
C ALA A 202 -13.50 -10.82 -22.23
N VAL A 203 -13.60 -10.53 -23.51
CA VAL A 203 -13.02 -9.33 -24.13
C VAL A 203 -14.07 -8.63 -24.96
N GLY A 204 -14.27 -7.36 -24.69
CA GLY A 204 -15.18 -6.48 -25.43
C GLY A 204 -14.65 -6.12 -26.83
N LYS A 205 -15.56 -5.58 -27.64
CA LYS A 205 -15.20 -4.98 -28.94
C LYS A 205 -14.34 -3.73 -28.70
N SER A 206 -13.59 -3.32 -29.72
CA SER A 206 -12.87 -2.07 -29.73
C SER A 206 -13.85 -0.88 -29.72
N THR A 207 -13.58 0.11 -28.87
CA THR A 207 -14.38 1.34 -28.75
C THR A 207 -13.47 2.52 -28.42
N SER A 208 -13.92 3.76 -28.69
CA SER A 208 -13.32 4.99 -28.16
C SER A 208 -13.79 5.26 -26.74
N ILE A 209 -12.97 5.95 -25.97
CA ILE A 209 -13.34 6.47 -24.64
C ILE A 209 -13.92 7.88 -24.81
#